data_7430628b19d6763e8ad20df3750064c2
#
_entry.id   7430628b19d6763e8ad20df3750064c2
#
_cell.length_a   1.000
_cell.length_b   1.000
_cell.length_c   1.000
_cell.angle_alpha   90.00
_cell.angle_beta   90.00
_cell.angle_gamma   90.00
#
_symmetry.space_group_name_H-M   'P 1'
#
loop_
_entity.id
_entity.type
_entity.pdbx_description
1 polymer ?
#
loop_
_entity_poly.entity_id
_entity_poly.type
_entity_poly.pdbx_seq_one_letter_code
_entity_poly.pdbx_strand_id
1 'polypeptide(L)'
;MGEPYAYIDDEFKKASEAKISILEPTFNKGDSVYDTVSVLNKMIFRLDDHLLRFENSCEQMEIKIPYSRQEVKSICIKLVEKSQFKDAIFSLIGRRGP
;
A
#
# COMPACT_ATOMS: atom_id res chain seq x y z
N MET A 1 15.66 0.36 15.93
CA MET A 1 14.52 1.25 15.86
C MET A 1 14.02 1.36 14.42
N GLY A 2 12.73 1.31 14.20
CA GLY A 2 12.17 1.31 12.87
C GLY A 2 12.06 2.71 12.25
N GLU A 3 11.87 2.75 10.96
CA GLU A 3 11.64 3.97 10.20
C GLU A 3 10.53 3.69 9.19
N PRO A 4 9.53 4.58 9.04
CA PRO A 4 8.44 4.34 8.09
C PRO A 4 8.92 4.45 6.64
N TYR A 5 8.50 3.49 5.83
CA TYR A 5 8.76 3.44 4.40
C TYR A 5 7.45 3.39 3.63
N ALA A 6 7.51 3.78 2.38
CA ALA A 6 6.41 3.67 1.43
C ALA A 6 6.92 3.08 0.12
N TYR A 7 6.02 2.41 -0.61
CA TYR A 7 6.27 1.99 -1.98
C TYR A 7 5.37 2.84 -2.87
N ILE A 8 5.96 3.66 -3.70
CA ILE A 8 5.23 4.58 -4.57
C ILE A 8 6.04 4.80 -5.84
N ASP A 9 5.36 4.91 -6.99
CA ASP A 9 6.00 5.12 -8.30
C ASP A 9 7.08 4.07 -8.56
N ASP A 10 6.76 2.80 -8.24
CA ASP A 10 7.63 1.64 -8.45
C ASP A 10 8.93 1.66 -7.63
N GLU A 11 8.98 2.45 -6.56
CA GLU A 11 10.16 2.56 -5.71
C GLU A 11 9.83 2.51 -4.24
N PHE A 12 10.75 1.93 -3.45
CA PHE A 12 10.71 2.06 -2.00
C PHE A 12 11.38 3.37 -1.60
N LYS A 13 10.70 4.16 -0.78
CA LYS A 13 11.21 5.45 -0.30
C LYS A 13 10.91 5.58 1.18
N LYS A 14 11.72 6.37 1.88
CA LYS A 14 11.33 6.81 3.23
C LYS A 14 10.00 7.55 3.12
N ALA A 15 9.11 7.32 4.06
CA ALA A 15 7.78 7.94 4.02
C ALA A 15 7.85 9.47 3.93
N SER A 16 8.86 10.08 4.57
CA SER A 16 9.08 11.51 4.52
C SER A 16 9.43 12.02 3.12
N GLU A 17 9.90 11.14 2.24
CA GLU A 17 10.30 11.48 0.88
C GLU A 17 9.25 11.08 -0.17
N ALA A 18 8.24 10.33 0.24
CA ALA A 18 7.17 9.87 -0.65
C ALA A 18 6.16 11.01 -0.83
N LYS A 19 5.90 11.36 -2.09
CA LYS A 19 5.02 12.50 -2.41
C LYS A 19 4.15 12.18 -3.59
N ILE A 20 2.95 12.77 -3.63
CA ILE A 20 2.08 12.73 -4.79
C ILE A 20 1.70 14.16 -5.16
N SER A 21 1.39 14.35 -6.44
CA SER A 21 0.97 15.65 -6.93
C SER A 21 -0.39 16.04 -6.34
N ILE A 22 -0.57 17.31 -6.03
CA ILE A 22 -1.89 17.83 -5.61
C ILE A 22 -2.92 17.76 -6.74
N LEU A 23 -2.47 17.52 -7.97
CA LEU A 23 -3.36 17.36 -9.13
C LEU A 23 -3.86 15.92 -9.28
N GLU A 24 -3.39 14.98 -8.45
CA GLU A 24 -3.87 13.62 -8.45
C GLU A 24 -5.38 13.57 -8.17
N PRO A 25 -6.16 12.77 -8.92
CA PRO A 25 -7.58 12.59 -8.63
C PRO A 25 -7.84 12.10 -7.21
N THR A 26 -6.97 11.26 -6.67
CA THR A 26 -7.05 10.78 -5.29
C THR A 26 -7.08 11.94 -4.31
N PHE A 27 -6.20 12.92 -4.50
CA PHE A 27 -6.11 14.08 -3.62
C PHE A 27 -7.30 15.03 -3.80
N ASN A 28 -7.67 15.32 -5.04
CA ASN A 28 -8.67 16.34 -5.34
C ASN A 28 -10.12 15.84 -5.28
N LYS A 29 -10.36 14.57 -5.62
CA LYS A 29 -11.70 14.03 -5.81
C LYS A 29 -12.03 12.83 -4.93
N GLY A 30 -11.09 12.36 -4.14
CA GLY A 30 -11.29 11.20 -3.30
C GLY A 30 -11.41 9.88 -4.08
N ASP A 31 -10.91 9.82 -5.31
CA ASP A 31 -10.98 8.63 -6.16
C ASP A 31 -9.92 7.61 -5.75
N SER A 32 -10.11 7.01 -4.57
CA SER A 32 -9.17 6.01 -4.08
C SER A 32 -9.86 4.91 -3.31
N VAL A 33 -9.18 3.79 -3.24
CA VAL A 33 -9.54 2.64 -2.40
C VAL A 33 -8.36 2.39 -1.48
N TYR A 34 -8.62 2.12 -0.22
CA TYR A 34 -7.54 1.75 0.68
C TYR A 34 -7.98 0.65 1.64
N ASP A 35 -6.98 -0.07 2.14
CA ASP A 35 -7.17 -1.13 3.12
C ASP A 35 -6.01 -1.04 4.10
N THR A 36 -6.29 -1.19 5.38
CA THR A 36 -5.29 -1.08 6.44
C THR A 36 -4.96 -2.46 6.98
N VAL A 37 -3.68 -2.78 7.04
CA VAL A 37 -3.18 -4.09 7.43
C VAL A 37 -2.31 -3.96 8.66
N SER A 38 -2.53 -4.84 9.64
CA SER A 38 -1.76 -4.86 10.89
C SER A 38 -0.53 -5.74 10.78
N VAL A 39 0.55 -5.28 11.39
CA VAL A 39 1.79 -6.04 11.56
C VAL A 39 2.01 -6.22 13.05
N LEU A 40 2.09 -7.47 13.50
CA LEU A 40 2.30 -7.82 14.90
C LEU A 40 3.49 -8.75 14.99
N ASN A 41 4.44 -8.40 15.83
CA ASN A 41 5.66 -9.18 16.01
C ASN A 41 6.36 -9.47 14.68
N LYS A 42 6.43 -8.45 13.81
CA LYS A 42 7.01 -8.49 12.46
C LYS A 42 6.25 -9.39 11.48
N MET A 43 5.07 -9.88 11.87
CA MET A 43 4.24 -10.73 11.00
C MET A 43 3.03 -9.96 10.51
N ILE A 44 2.77 -10.04 9.21
CA ILE A 44 1.62 -9.38 8.60
C ILE A 44 0.38 -10.21 8.85
N PHE A 45 -0.63 -9.60 9.46
CA PHE A 45 -1.85 -10.29 9.84
C PHE A 45 -2.80 -10.42 8.66
N ARG A 46 -3.11 -11.68 8.27
CA ARG A 46 -4.12 -12.02 7.25
C ARG A 46 -3.91 -11.28 5.93
N LEU A 47 -2.66 -11.23 5.46
CA LEU A 47 -2.31 -10.47 4.26
C LEU A 47 -3.12 -10.91 3.04
N ASP A 48 -3.30 -12.22 2.82
CA ASP A 48 -4.02 -12.72 1.65
C ASP A 48 -5.47 -12.26 1.63
N ASP A 49 -6.13 -12.23 2.80
CA ASP A 49 -7.50 -11.75 2.92
C ASP A 49 -7.61 -10.27 2.58
N HIS A 50 -6.65 -9.48 3.07
CA HIS A 50 -6.60 -8.05 2.79
C HIS A 50 -6.37 -7.79 1.30
N LEU A 51 -5.47 -8.54 0.67
CA LEU A 51 -5.19 -8.38 -0.76
C LEU A 51 -6.42 -8.70 -1.60
N LEU A 52 -7.14 -9.78 -1.26
CA LEU A 52 -8.36 -10.14 -1.98
C LEU A 52 -9.41 -9.04 -1.87
N ARG A 53 -9.63 -8.53 -0.66
CA ARG A 53 -10.61 -7.46 -0.44
C ARG A 53 -10.21 -6.19 -1.17
N PHE A 54 -8.92 -5.85 -1.13
CA PHE A 54 -8.39 -4.67 -1.81
C PHE A 54 -8.60 -4.78 -3.33
N GLU A 55 -8.28 -5.95 -3.91
CA GLU A 55 -8.48 -6.21 -5.34
C GLU A 55 -9.93 -6.04 -5.74
N ASN A 56 -10.85 -6.62 -4.96
CA ASN A 56 -12.28 -6.53 -5.24
C ASN A 56 -12.76 -5.08 -5.18
N SER A 57 -12.31 -4.32 -4.20
CA SER A 57 -12.68 -2.91 -4.06
C SER A 57 -12.15 -2.07 -5.23
N CYS A 58 -10.91 -2.32 -5.64
CA CYS A 58 -10.34 -1.63 -6.80
C CYS A 58 -11.11 -1.94 -8.06
N GLU A 59 -11.50 -3.21 -8.27
CA GLU A 59 -12.29 -3.61 -9.42
C GLU A 59 -13.64 -2.89 -9.47
N GLN A 60 -14.32 -2.80 -8.33
CA GLN A 60 -15.60 -2.09 -8.25
C GLN A 60 -15.47 -0.61 -8.59
N MET A 61 -14.35 0.00 -8.27
CA MET A 61 -14.07 1.41 -8.57
C MET A 61 -13.40 1.60 -9.92
N GLU A 62 -13.23 0.52 -10.67
CA GLU A 62 -12.55 0.53 -11.97
C GLU A 62 -11.12 1.08 -11.88
N ILE A 63 -10.46 0.81 -10.76
CA ILE A 63 -9.05 1.15 -10.56
C ILE A 63 -8.22 -0.08 -10.94
N LYS A 64 -7.31 0.12 -11.89
CA LYS A 64 -6.45 -0.96 -12.38
C LYS A 64 -5.18 -1.03 -11.55
N ILE A 65 -4.93 -2.20 -10.98
CA ILE A 65 -3.70 -2.45 -10.23
C ILE A 65 -2.64 -2.93 -11.24
N PRO A 66 -1.49 -2.22 -11.37
CA PRO A 66 -0.48 -2.59 -12.37
C PRO A 66 0.42 -3.75 -11.95
N TYR A 67 0.09 -4.43 -10.86
CA TYR A 67 0.87 -5.54 -10.32
C TYR A 67 -0.01 -6.76 -10.13
N SER A 68 0.58 -7.96 -10.26
CA SER A 68 -0.09 -9.20 -9.87
C SER A 68 -0.22 -9.26 -8.35
N ARG A 69 -1.12 -10.12 -7.85
CA ARG A 69 -1.26 -10.33 -6.41
C ARG A 69 0.06 -10.75 -5.77
N GLN A 70 0.79 -11.64 -6.44
CA GLN A 70 2.07 -12.12 -5.92
C GLN A 70 3.09 -10.98 -5.82
N GLU A 71 3.10 -10.08 -6.80
CA GLU A 71 3.97 -8.91 -6.77
C GLU A 71 3.60 -7.96 -5.63
N VAL A 72 2.32 -7.69 -5.43
CA VAL A 72 1.85 -6.84 -4.33
C VAL A 72 2.23 -7.46 -2.99
N LYS A 73 2.04 -8.78 -2.85
CA LYS A 73 2.41 -9.49 -1.64
C LYS A 73 3.89 -9.35 -1.34
N SER A 74 4.73 -9.51 -2.36
CA SER A 74 6.17 -9.36 -2.24
C SER A 74 6.56 -7.95 -1.82
N ILE A 75 5.91 -6.93 -2.38
CA ILE A 75 6.12 -5.53 -2.02
C ILE A 75 5.78 -5.29 -0.55
N CYS A 76 4.65 -5.82 -0.08
CA CYS A 76 4.22 -5.67 1.31
C CYS A 76 5.25 -6.28 2.27
N ILE A 77 5.74 -7.47 1.96
CA ILE A 77 6.72 -8.16 2.80
C ILE A 77 8.02 -7.34 2.86
N LYS A 78 8.49 -6.85 1.72
CA LYS A 78 9.70 -6.03 1.68
C LYS A 78 9.53 -4.70 2.41
N LEU A 79 8.34 -4.11 2.33
CA LEU A 79 8.03 -2.87 3.03
C LEU A 79 8.17 -3.07 4.55
N VAL A 80 7.61 -4.14 5.06
CA VAL A 80 7.69 -4.48 6.49
C VAL A 80 9.15 -4.71 6.89
N GLU A 81 9.90 -5.45 6.08
CA GLU A 81 11.31 -5.73 6.36
C GLU A 81 12.15 -4.45 6.40
N LYS A 82 11.95 -3.56 5.42
CA LYS A 82 12.69 -2.31 5.37
C LYS A 82 12.38 -1.39 6.53
N SER A 83 11.12 -1.36 6.97
CA SER A 83 10.67 -0.47 8.04
C SER A 83 11.21 -0.88 9.42
N GLN A 84 11.47 -2.17 9.63
CA GLN A 84 12.04 -2.73 10.86
C GLN A 84 11.19 -2.53 12.12
N PHE A 85 9.95 -2.10 11.98
CA PHE A 85 9.03 -2.04 13.11
C PHE A 85 8.58 -3.45 13.51
N LYS A 86 8.50 -3.69 14.81
CA LYS A 86 7.97 -4.95 15.33
C LYS A 86 6.45 -4.98 15.18
N ASP A 87 5.81 -3.90 15.60
CA ASP A 87 4.35 -3.73 15.53
C ASP A 87 4.06 -2.43 14.79
N ALA A 88 3.17 -2.51 13.81
CA ALA A 88 2.85 -1.36 12.98
C ALA A 88 1.56 -1.61 12.21
N ILE A 89 1.14 -0.62 11.46
CA ILE A 89 0.10 -0.79 10.44
C ILE A 89 0.65 -0.21 9.14
N PHE A 90 0.16 -0.75 8.02
CA PHE A 90 0.41 -0.12 6.73
C PHE A 90 -0.88 -0.11 5.92
N SER A 91 -0.94 0.76 4.94
CA SER A 91 -2.11 0.90 4.08
C SER A 91 -1.78 0.53 2.65
N LEU A 92 -2.72 -0.18 2.02
CA LEU A 92 -2.74 -0.38 0.58
C LEU A 92 -3.62 0.73 0.01
N ILE A 93 -3.10 1.48 -0.95
CA ILE A 93 -3.86 2.59 -1.54
C ILE A 93 -3.89 2.41 -3.05
N GLY A 94 -5.11 2.24 -3.58
CA GLY A 94 -5.35 2.17 -5.00
C GLY A 94 -5.88 3.51 -5.50
N ARG A 95 -5.29 4.03 -6.57
CA ARG A 95 -5.69 5.33 -7.15
C ARG A 95 -5.62 5.25 -8.66
N ARG A 96 -6.36 6.12 -9.32
CA ARG A 96 -6.40 6.14 -10.78
C ARG A 96 -5.14 6.73 -11.39
N GLY A 97 -4.41 7.53 -10.64
CA GLY A 97 -3.25 8.28 -11.11
C GLY A 97 -3.68 9.60 -11.77
N PRO A 98 -2.71 10.35 -12.20
CA PRO A 98 -2.98 11.65 -12.81
C PRO A 98 -3.63 11.52 -14.19
#